data_0776e978166f9225f5e123a05a70c6eb
#
_entry.id   0776e978166f9225f5e123a05a70c6eb
#
_cell.length_a   1.000
_cell.length_b   1.000
_cell.length_c   1.000
_cell.angle_alpha   90.00
_cell.angle_beta   90.00
_cell.angle_gamma   90.00
#
_symmetry.space_group_name_H-M   'P 1'
#
loop_
_entity.id
_entity.type
_entity.pdbx_description
1 polymer ?
#
loop_
_entity_poly.entity_id
_entity_poly.type
_entity_poly.pdbx_seq_one_letter_code
_entity_poly.pdbx_strand_id
1 'polypeptide(L)'
;MQKIFWCKTCLVMSTRRRITFNEQGQCSACQWKLRKDSLNWGIREKQLRALLDKHRSSTGEFDCIVPVSGGKDGSYVAYNLKNKYGMNPLCVTVTPPLQLELGKRNIEKFIESGFSLISINTNPETMRFFNKKGFINIGFPYYGWLTAIQTVPPSIAMKYGINLIFYGEDGEVEYGGSSETADNPIYNFKYMKEIYLENQSYNSFESMLDDANQKRFRDLEWFQFPKNGNEENLEITHWSYFENWDPYRNYLVAKEFCGLQENESVNSGTFTNFAQNDQALYSLHTYLMFLKYGFGRANQDASIEIRRGALSRDQAINLVKLYDGLFPEQYLELYLNYYQMKKEDFLKVLDSWANKDILEKIDNKWQLRMEII
;
A
#
# COMPACT_ATOMS: atom_id res chain seq x y z
N MET A 1 21.92 19.53 -8.77
CA MET A 1 21.46 18.57 -7.74
C MET A 1 20.22 19.13 -7.08
N GLN A 2 19.16 18.34 -6.95
CA GLN A 2 17.99 18.75 -6.19
C GLN A 2 18.38 18.84 -4.71
N LYS A 3 18.05 19.95 -4.03
CA LYS A 3 18.37 20.09 -2.61
C LYS A 3 17.59 19.06 -1.80
N ILE A 4 18.29 18.24 -1.03
CA ILE A 4 17.71 17.19 -0.19
C ILE A 4 17.45 17.77 1.20
N PHE A 5 16.23 17.66 1.71
CA PHE A 5 15.82 18.18 3.01
C PHE A 5 14.58 17.45 3.53
N TRP A 6 14.26 17.66 4.80
CA TRP A 6 13.08 17.14 5.47
C TRP A 6 12.01 18.21 5.64
N CYS A 7 10.76 17.81 5.67
CA CYS A 7 9.64 18.67 6.04
C CYS A 7 9.89 19.28 7.42
N LYS A 8 9.67 20.59 7.56
CA LYS A 8 9.85 21.28 8.83
C LYS A 8 8.79 20.93 9.90
N THR A 9 7.65 20.36 9.48
CA THR A 9 6.57 19.96 10.39
C THR A 9 6.69 18.48 10.76
N CYS A 10 6.68 17.59 9.78
CA CYS A 10 6.91 16.15 9.98
C CYS A 10 8.32 15.75 9.52
N LEU A 11 8.56 14.48 9.18
CA LEU A 11 9.86 13.99 8.72
C LEU A 11 9.85 13.51 7.26
N VAL A 12 8.82 13.83 6.48
CA VAL A 12 8.79 13.47 5.06
C VAL A 12 9.97 14.12 4.34
N MET A 13 10.68 13.31 3.56
CA MET A 13 11.87 13.73 2.85
C MET A 13 11.54 14.24 1.45
N SER A 14 12.27 15.24 0.96
CA SER A 14 12.07 15.85 -0.37
C SER A 14 12.31 14.89 -1.53
N THR A 15 12.89 13.73 -1.26
CA THR A 15 13.13 12.65 -2.22
C THR A 15 11.92 11.77 -2.48
N ARG A 16 10.84 11.91 -1.66
CA ARG A 16 9.60 11.17 -1.89
C ARG A 16 9.00 11.55 -3.25
N ARG A 17 8.52 10.56 -3.98
CA ARG A 17 7.87 10.79 -5.28
C ARG A 17 6.63 11.67 -5.13
N ARG A 18 6.46 12.60 -6.07
CA ARG A 18 5.31 13.54 -6.16
C ARG A 18 5.10 14.44 -4.93
N ILE A 19 6.00 14.43 -3.95
CA ILE A 19 5.93 15.32 -2.79
C ILE A 19 6.19 16.76 -3.22
N THR A 20 5.43 17.70 -2.68
CA THR A 20 5.64 19.14 -2.85
C THR A 20 5.78 19.84 -1.50
N PHE A 21 6.33 21.04 -1.50
CA PHE A 21 6.56 21.82 -0.30
C PHE A 21 6.12 23.28 -0.54
N ASN A 22 5.51 23.87 0.47
CA ASN A 22 5.21 25.29 0.45
C ASN A 22 6.45 26.14 0.85
N GLU A 23 6.32 27.47 0.80
CA GLU A 23 7.41 28.41 1.15
C GLU A 23 7.88 28.27 2.61
N GLN A 24 7.01 27.81 3.50
CA GLN A 24 7.32 27.55 4.90
C GLN A 24 8.08 26.24 5.11
N GLY A 25 8.28 25.43 4.04
CA GLY A 25 8.96 24.14 4.09
C GLY A 25 8.08 23.02 4.64
N GLN A 26 6.76 23.18 4.60
CA GLN A 26 5.81 22.10 4.94
C GLN A 26 5.48 21.27 3.70
N CYS A 27 5.51 19.96 3.86
CA CYS A 27 5.16 19.03 2.76
C CYS A 27 3.64 19.00 2.49
N SER A 28 3.28 18.56 1.28
CA SER A 28 1.88 18.40 0.85
C SER A 28 1.05 17.51 1.79
N ALA A 29 1.63 16.47 2.45
CA ALA A 29 0.93 15.69 3.45
C ALA A 29 0.56 16.50 4.73
N CYS A 30 1.43 17.40 5.16
CA CYS A 30 1.11 18.30 6.27
C CYS A 30 0.06 19.35 5.89
N GLN A 31 0.13 19.87 4.66
CA GLN A 31 -0.88 20.78 4.12
C GLN A 31 -2.25 20.07 3.99
N TRP A 32 -2.25 18.80 3.55
CA TRP A 32 -3.46 17.97 3.52
C TRP A 32 -4.06 17.78 4.92
N LYS A 33 -3.23 17.51 5.94
CA LYS A 33 -3.72 17.41 7.32
C LYS A 33 -4.42 18.69 7.78
N LEU A 34 -3.85 19.86 7.52
CA LEU A 34 -4.48 21.15 7.84
C LEU A 34 -5.80 21.32 7.08
N ARG A 35 -5.84 20.95 5.81
CA ARG A 35 -7.06 20.97 5.00
C ARG A 35 -8.14 20.02 5.57
N LYS A 36 -7.77 18.80 5.97
CA LYS A 36 -8.70 17.84 6.59
C LYS A 36 -9.39 18.39 7.83
N ASP A 37 -8.69 19.19 8.63
CA ASP A 37 -9.24 19.81 9.84
C ASP A 37 -10.35 20.85 9.53
N SER A 38 -10.38 21.39 8.31
CA SER A 38 -11.40 22.34 7.84
C SER A 38 -12.52 21.70 6.99
N LEU A 39 -12.43 20.41 6.65
CA LEU A 39 -13.44 19.73 5.84
C LEU A 39 -14.74 19.53 6.62
N ASN A 40 -15.85 19.70 5.92
CA ASN A 40 -17.16 19.31 6.46
C ASN A 40 -17.40 17.82 6.23
N TRP A 41 -17.00 17.00 7.19
CA TRP A 41 -17.15 15.54 7.15
C TRP A 41 -18.60 15.10 7.08
N GLY A 42 -19.56 15.89 7.59
CA GLY A 42 -20.99 15.60 7.46
C GLY A 42 -21.49 15.69 6.01
N ILE A 43 -20.90 16.58 5.19
CA ILE A 43 -21.20 16.61 3.75
C ILE A 43 -20.63 15.36 3.08
N ARG A 44 -19.40 14.96 3.40
CA ARG A 44 -18.77 13.75 2.84
C ARG A 44 -19.48 12.47 3.26
N GLU A 45 -19.99 12.40 4.50
CA GLU A 45 -20.83 11.28 4.93
C GLU A 45 -22.15 11.22 4.14
N LYS A 46 -22.79 12.36 3.83
CA LYS A 46 -23.97 12.38 2.96
C LYS A 46 -23.67 11.88 1.55
N GLN A 47 -22.50 12.25 0.99
CA GLN A 47 -22.05 11.72 -0.29
C GLN A 47 -21.82 10.21 -0.24
N LEU A 48 -21.22 9.71 0.86
CA LEU A 48 -21.06 8.26 1.07
C LEU A 48 -22.43 7.56 1.07
N ARG A 49 -23.39 8.04 1.86
CA ARG A 49 -24.74 7.43 1.92
C ARG A 49 -25.41 7.41 0.56
N ALA A 50 -25.34 8.49 -0.20
CA ALA A 50 -25.92 8.55 -1.55
C ALA A 50 -25.24 7.54 -2.50
N LEU A 51 -23.89 7.39 -2.42
CA LEU A 51 -23.17 6.39 -3.18
C LEU A 51 -23.58 4.95 -2.79
N LEU A 52 -23.68 4.66 -1.51
CA LEU A 52 -24.07 3.35 -1.01
C LEU A 52 -25.51 3.01 -1.41
N ASP A 53 -26.46 3.95 -1.28
CA ASP A 53 -27.86 3.74 -1.64
C ASP A 53 -28.04 3.49 -3.15
N LYS A 54 -27.21 4.11 -4.00
CA LYS A 54 -27.17 3.84 -5.46
C LYS A 54 -26.84 2.37 -5.78
N HIS A 55 -25.98 1.74 -4.98
CA HIS A 55 -25.46 0.39 -5.23
C HIS A 55 -26.06 -0.69 -4.34
N ARG A 56 -26.90 -0.31 -3.37
CA ARG A 56 -27.51 -1.26 -2.45
C ARG A 56 -28.41 -2.26 -3.20
N SER A 57 -28.15 -3.56 -3.02
CA SER A 57 -28.99 -4.61 -3.59
C SER A 57 -30.36 -4.64 -2.90
N SER A 58 -31.41 -4.74 -3.69
CA SER A 58 -32.79 -4.98 -3.19
C SER A 58 -33.10 -6.47 -3.00
N THR A 59 -32.23 -7.37 -3.49
CA THR A 59 -32.41 -8.82 -3.51
C THR A 59 -31.55 -9.56 -2.48
N GLY A 60 -30.66 -8.83 -1.76
CA GLY A 60 -29.74 -9.42 -0.77
C GLY A 60 -28.44 -9.95 -1.37
N GLU A 61 -28.18 -9.65 -2.65
CA GLU A 61 -26.89 -9.94 -3.30
C GLU A 61 -25.77 -9.01 -2.77
N PHE A 62 -24.53 -9.30 -3.14
CA PHE A 62 -23.40 -8.44 -2.76
C PHE A 62 -23.50 -7.06 -3.41
N ASP A 63 -23.30 -6.01 -2.61
CA ASP A 63 -23.46 -4.62 -3.01
C ASP A 63 -22.18 -3.98 -3.50
N CYS A 64 -21.04 -4.41 -2.95
CA CYS A 64 -19.73 -3.82 -3.21
C CYS A 64 -18.59 -4.82 -2.99
N ILE A 65 -17.45 -4.51 -3.59
CA ILE A 65 -16.19 -5.23 -3.35
C ILE A 65 -15.35 -4.44 -2.34
N VAL A 66 -14.72 -5.17 -1.41
CA VAL A 66 -13.70 -4.61 -0.51
C VAL A 66 -12.43 -5.45 -0.61
N PRO A 67 -11.32 -4.92 -1.14
CA PRO A 67 -10.02 -5.58 -1.09
C PRO A 67 -9.53 -5.68 0.37
N VAL A 68 -9.16 -6.88 0.80
CA VAL A 68 -8.69 -7.13 2.18
C VAL A 68 -7.43 -7.99 2.18
N SER A 69 -6.57 -7.79 3.17
CA SER A 69 -5.42 -8.65 3.45
C SER A 69 -5.46 -9.27 4.86
N GLY A 70 -6.58 -9.12 5.57
CA GLY A 70 -6.66 -9.40 7.01
C GLY A 70 -6.01 -8.29 7.86
N GLY A 71 -5.46 -7.24 7.23
CA GLY A 71 -4.90 -6.08 7.90
C GLY A 71 -5.96 -5.05 8.30
N LYS A 72 -5.51 -3.98 8.97
CA LYS A 72 -6.37 -2.98 9.62
C LYS A 72 -7.31 -2.21 8.67
N ASP A 73 -6.83 -1.85 7.47
CA ASP A 73 -7.54 -0.89 6.62
C ASP A 73 -8.72 -1.51 5.87
N GLY A 74 -8.50 -2.62 5.15
CA GLY A 74 -9.59 -3.35 4.48
C GLY A 74 -10.61 -3.90 5.48
N SER A 75 -10.17 -4.42 6.64
CA SER A 75 -11.05 -4.90 7.70
C SER A 75 -11.92 -3.79 8.27
N TYR A 76 -11.34 -2.60 8.50
CA TYR A 76 -12.09 -1.42 8.95
C TYR A 76 -13.18 -1.01 7.96
N VAL A 77 -12.85 -0.95 6.67
CA VAL A 77 -13.81 -0.60 5.61
C VAL A 77 -14.94 -1.62 5.53
N ALA A 78 -14.61 -2.91 5.45
CA ALA A 78 -15.60 -3.99 5.39
C ALA A 78 -16.52 -3.98 6.61
N TYR A 79 -15.96 -3.81 7.82
CA TYR A 79 -16.72 -3.72 9.06
C TYR A 79 -17.72 -2.55 9.03
N ASN A 80 -17.29 -1.34 8.67
CA ASN A 80 -18.19 -0.20 8.64
C ASN A 80 -19.27 -0.32 7.57
N LEU A 81 -18.92 -0.75 6.35
CA LEU A 81 -19.90 -0.99 5.30
C LEU A 81 -21.00 -1.95 5.76
N LYS A 82 -20.63 -3.06 6.37
CA LYS A 82 -21.58 -4.05 6.87
C LYS A 82 -22.37 -3.57 8.08
N ASN A 83 -21.67 -3.16 9.14
CA ASN A 83 -22.32 -2.98 10.45
C ASN A 83 -22.86 -1.56 10.67
N LYS A 84 -22.24 -0.53 10.11
CA LYS A 84 -22.70 0.86 10.24
C LYS A 84 -23.65 1.27 9.13
N TYR A 85 -23.41 0.78 7.90
CA TYR A 85 -24.18 1.21 6.72
C TYR A 85 -25.10 0.13 6.17
N GLY A 86 -25.10 -1.09 6.70
CA GLY A 86 -25.98 -2.19 6.30
C GLY A 86 -25.78 -2.65 4.85
N MET A 87 -24.56 -2.52 4.34
CA MET A 87 -24.16 -3.08 3.04
C MET A 87 -23.83 -4.57 3.16
N ASN A 88 -23.82 -5.28 2.03
CA ASN A 88 -23.38 -6.67 1.93
C ASN A 88 -22.07 -6.77 1.13
N PRO A 89 -20.90 -6.49 1.73
CA PRO A 89 -19.64 -6.48 1.01
C PRO A 89 -19.15 -7.89 0.67
N LEU A 90 -18.72 -8.12 -0.56
CA LEU A 90 -17.90 -9.25 -0.97
C LEU A 90 -16.43 -8.85 -0.80
N CYS A 91 -15.73 -9.48 0.13
CA CYS A 91 -14.30 -9.21 0.33
C CYS A 91 -13.46 -10.01 -0.68
N VAL A 92 -12.38 -9.42 -1.14
CA VAL A 92 -11.47 -10.05 -2.12
C VAL A 92 -10.03 -9.91 -1.65
N THR A 93 -9.29 -11.00 -1.69
CA THR A 93 -7.84 -11.00 -1.39
C THR A 93 -7.05 -11.69 -2.50
N VAL A 94 -5.83 -11.22 -2.71
CA VAL A 94 -4.81 -11.94 -3.49
C VAL A 94 -3.80 -12.49 -2.52
N THR A 95 -3.64 -13.79 -2.47
CA THR A 95 -2.67 -14.43 -1.59
C THR A 95 -1.27 -13.88 -1.87
N PRO A 96 -0.60 -13.25 -0.89
CA PRO A 96 0.72 -12.69 -1.12
C PRO A 96 1.78 -13.79 -1.25
N PRO A 97 2.82 -13.56 -2.05
CA PRO A 97 3.98 -14.45 -2.05
C PRO A 97 4.74 -14.31 -0.72
N LEU A 98 5.43 -15.37 -0.30
CA LEU A 98 6.13 -15.41 1.00
C LEU A 98 5.22 -14.99 2.17
N GLN A 99 4.00 -15.50 2.16
CA GLN A 99 3.00 -15.22 3.19
C GLN A 99 3.51 -15.66 4.58
N LEU A 100 3.32 -14.80 5.56
CA LEU A 100 3.65 -15.09 6.97
C LEU A 100 2.47 -15.77 7.68
N GLU A 101 2.77 -16.58 8.68
CA GLU A 101 1.73 -17.30 9.46
C GLU A 101 0.76 -16.34 10.15
N LEU A 102 1.24 -15.18 10.62
CA LEU A 102 0.37 -14.15 11.18
C LEU A 102 -0.63 -13.62 10.15
N GLY A 103 -0.18 -13.39 8.90
CA GLY A 103 -1.06 -12.97 7.81
C GLY A 103 -2.16 -13.99 7.48
N LYS A 104 -1.81 -15.29 7.50
CA LYS A 104 -2.81 -16.36 7.32
C LYS A 104 -3.85 -16.35 8.42
N ARG A 105 -3.39 -16.33 9.69
CA ARG A 105 -4.29 -16.27 10.85
C ARG A 105 -5.20 -15.03 10.82
N ASN A 106 -4.68 -13.88 10.40
CA ASN A 106 -5.48 -12.66 10.32
C ASN A 106 -6.58 -12.75 9.26
N ILE A 107 -6.33 -13.39 8.12
CA ILE A 107 -7.37 -13.68 7.12
C ILE A 107 -8.41 -14.68 7.66
N GLU A 108 -7.99 -15.74 8.35
CA GLU A 108 -8.87 -16.72 8.95
C GLU A 108 -9.79 -16.05 10.01
N LYS A 109 -9.21 -15.23 10.90
CA LYS A 109 -9.98 -14.47 11.90
C LYS A 109 -10.94 -13.47 11.28
N PHE A 110 -10.54 -12.82 10.20
CA PHE A 110 -11.41 -11.93 9.45
C PHE A 110 -12.64 -12.68 8.88
N ILE A 111 -12.44 -13.89 8.31
CA ILE A 111 -13.55 -14.74 7.84
C ILE A 111 -14.44 -15.17 9.00
N GLU A 112 -13.84 -15.64 10.12
CA GLU A 112 -14.57 -16.05 11.34
C GLU A 112 -15.41 -14.90 11.92
N SER A 113 -15.02 -13.64 11.70
CA SER A 113 -15.81 -12.47 12.13
C SER A 113 -17.04 -12.19 11.25
N GLY A 114 -17.33 -13.06 10.28
CA GLY A 114 -18.59 -13.10 9.55
C GLY A 114 -18.56 -12.43 8.18
N PHE A 115 -17.41 -12.38 7.50
CA PHE A 115 -17.29 -11.85 6.14
C PHE A 115 -17.13 -12.95 5.10
N SER A 116 -17.78 -12.76 3.94
CA SER A 116 -17.55 -13.59 2.75
C SER A 116 -16.27 -13.13 2.04
N LEU A 117 -15.40 -14.06 1.71
CA LEU A 117 -14.10 -13.78 1.09
C LEU A 117 -13.86 -14.65 -0.14
N ILE A 118 -13.46 -14.02 -1.25
CA ILE A 118 -12.83 -14.70 -2.39
C ILE A 118 -11.32 -14.52 -2.29
N SER A 119 -10.59 -15.64 -2.23
CA SER A 119 -9.11 -15.65 -2.24
C SER A 119 -8.60 -16.10 -3.60
N ILE A 120 -7.81 -15.26 -4.26
CA ILE A 120 -7.17 -15.57 -5.53
C ILE A 120 -5.72 -15.99 -5.28
N ASN A 121 -5.42 -17.23 -5.64
CA ASN A 121 -4.07 -17.77 -5.68
C ASN A 121 -3.60 -17.73 -7.13
N THR A 122 -2.70 -16.83 -7.45
CA THR A 122 -2.11 -16.74 -8.78
C THR A 122 -1.07 -17.85 -8.99
N ASN A 123 -0.75 -18.14 -10.26
CA ASN A 123 0.34 -19.07 -10.55
C ASN A 123 1.66 -18.59 -9.93
N PRO A 124 2.36 -19.40 -9.11
CA PRO A 124 3.57 -19.00 -8.41
C PRO A 124 4.73 -18.61 -9.34
N GLU A 125 4.83 -19.20 -10.51
CA GLU A 125 5.90 -18.88 -11.48
C GLU A 125 5.66 -17.52 -12.13
N THR A 126 4.42 -17.24 -12.53
CA THR A 126 4.03 -15.94 -13.09
C THR A 126 4.19 -14.83 -12.05
N MET A 127 3.72 -15.05 -10.84
CA MET A 127 3.89 -14.12 -9.72
C MET A 127 5.38 -13.84 -9.45
N ARG A 128 6.20 -14.89 -9.35
CA ARG A 128 7.65 -14.75 -9.15
C ARG A 128 8.32 -14.02 -10.30
N PHE A 129 7.92 -14.30 -11.55
CA PHE A 129 8.45 -13.60 -12.72
C PHE A 129 8.24 -12.08 -12.61
N PHE A 130 7.01 -11.61 -12.35
CA PHE A 130 6.72 -10.19 -12.21
C PHE A 130 7.43 -9.58 -10.99
N ASN A 131 7.47 -10.28 -9.86
CA ASN A 131 8.14 -9.80 -8.66
C ASN A 131 9.66 -9.69 -8.85
N LYS A 132 10.29 -10.68 -9.51
CA LYS A 132 11.72 -10.64 -9.83
C LYS A 132 12.06 -9.51 -10.80
N LYS A 133 11.24 -9.31 -11.84
CA LYS A 133 11.38 -8.18 -12.77
C LYS A 133 11.23 -6.85 -12.03
N GLY A 134 10.23 -6.71 -11.18
CA GLY A 134 10.03 -5.53 -10.34
C GLY A 134 11.22 -5.26 -9.42
N PHE A 135 11.76 -6.28 -8.76
CA PHE A 135 12.94 -6.17 -7.90
C PHE A 135 14.16 -5.67 -8.67
N ILE A 136 14.46 -6.31 -9.82
CA ILE A 136 15.66 -6.00 -10.61
C ILE A 136 15.53 -4.64 -11.32
N ASN A 137 14.40 -4.39 -12.00
CA ASN A 137 14.28 -3.29 -12.95
C ASN A 137 13.68 -2.01 -12.36
N ILE A 138 13.01 -2.11 -11.19
CA ILE A 138 12.30 -0.97 -10.58
C ILE A 138 12.71 -0.78 -9.11
N GLY A 139 13.38 -1.75 -8.49
CA GLY A 139 13.61 -1.78 -7.04
C GLY A 139 12.29 -1.88 -6.26
N PHE A 140 11.36 -2.71 -6.77
CA PHE A 140 10.07 -2.98 -6.14
C PHE A 140 9.83 -4.49 -6.03
N PRO A 141 9.98 -5.10 -4.83
CA PRO A 141 10.18 -6.54 -4.68
C PRO A 141 8.92 -7.38 -4.87
N TYR A 142 7.72 -6.82 -4.78
CA TYR A 142 6.44 -7.50 -4.96
C TYR A 142 5.56 -6.84 -6.03
N TYR A 143 6.17 -6.38 -7.11
CA TYR A 143 5.47 -5.66 -8.19
C TYR A 143 4.35 -6.48 -8.81
N GLY A 144 4.52 -7.80 -8.98
CA GLY A 144 3.47 -8.68 -9.48
C GLY A 144 2.28 -8.74 -8.52
N TRP A 145 2.53 -8.84 -7.22
CA TRP A 145 1.45 -8.82 -6.23
C TRP A 145 0.78 -7.44 -6.17
N LEU A 146 1.55 -6.35 -6.24
CA LEU A 146 0.99 -5.00 -6.36
C LEU A 146 0.06 -4.88 -7.58
N THR A 147 0.49 -5.41 -8.73
CA THR A 147 -0.35 -5.44 -9.93
C THR A 147 -1.64 -6.21 -9.68
N ALA A 148 -1.54 -7.42 -9.14
CA ALA A 148 -2.71 -8.27 -8.91
C ALA A 148 -3.71 -7.67 -7.93
N ILE A 149 -3.30 -7.00 -6.85
CA ILE A 149 -4.23 -6.33 -5.93
C ILE A 149 -4.94 -5.11 -6.55
N GLN A 150 -4.43 -4.58 -7.67
CA GLN A 150 -5.09 -3.51 -8.42
C GLN A 150 -6.02 -4.06 -9.51
N THR A 151 -5.73 -5.24 -10.07
CA THR A 151 -6.45 -5.79 -11.24
C THR A 151 -7.49 -6.85 -10.87
N VAL A 152 -7.27 -7.62 -9.81
CA VAL A 152 -8.17 -8.68 -9.36
C VAL A 152 -9.50 -8.15 -8.84
N PRO A 153 -9.56 -7.15 -7.92
CA PRO A 153 -10.84 -6.66 -7.43
C PRO A 153 -11.77 -6.16 -8.53
N PRO A 154 -11.32 -5.35 -9.51
CA PRO A 154 -12.14 -5.00 -10.66
C PRO A 154 -12.59 -6.21 -11.49
N SER A 155 -11.72 -7.19 -11.70
CA SER A 155 -12.06 -8.40 -12.46
C SER A 155 -13.15 -9.23 -11.77
N ILE A 156 -13.08 -9.35 -10.45
CA ILE A 156 -14.11 -10.02 -9.65
C ILE A 156 -15.41 -9.20 -9.64
N ALA A 157 -15.34 -7.89 -9.45
CA ALA A 157 -16.49 -6.99 -9.49
C ALA A 157 -17.30 -7.18 -10.78
N MET A 158 -16.63 -7.15 -11.93
CA MET A 158 -17.27 -7.32 -13.23
C MET A 158 -17.84 -8.73 -13.43
N LYS A 159 -17.17 -9.79 -12.94
CA LYS A 159 -17.67 -11.18 -13.02
C LYS A 159 -18.93 -11.41 -12.17
N TYR A 160 -19.05 -10.69 -11.06
CA TYR A 160 -20.21 -10.78 -10.17
C TYR A 160 -21.29 -9.71 -10.44
N GLY A 161 -21.09 -8.82 -11.43
CA GLY A 161 -22.02 -7.72 -11.70
C GLY A 161 -22.07 -6.66 -10.61
N ILE A 162 -21.00 -6.53 -9.81
CA ILE A 162 -20.88 -5.56 -8.72
C ILE A 162 -20.18 -4.30 -9.28
N ASN A 163 -20.79 -3.14 -9.13
CA ASN A 163 -20.30 -1.89 -9.74
C ASN A 163 -19.64 -0.93 -8.74
N LEU A 164 -19.37 -1.34 -7.52
CA LEU A 164 -18.75 -0.50 -6.49
C LEU A 164 -17.59 -1.21 -5.81
N ILE A 165 -16.42 -0.53 -5.76
CA ILE A 165 -15.22 -1.03 -5.06
C ILE A 165 -14.75 0.01 -4.07
N PHE A 166 -14.54 -0.40 -2.81
CA PHE A 166 -13.94 0.42 -1.76
C PHE A 166 -12.55 -0.05 -1.39
N TYR A 167 -11.54 0.76 -1.67
CA TYR A 167 -10.22 0.64 -1.05
C TYR A 167 -10.19 1.37 0.30
N GLY A 168 -9.15 1.14 1.09
CA GLY A 168 -8.97 1.76 2.39
C GLY A 168 -8.58 3.23 2.30
N GLU A 169 -7.29 3.51 2.14
CA GLU A 169 -6.76 4.86 1.98
C GLU A 169 -6.40 5.17 0.53
N ASP A 170 -6.45 6.42 0.18
CA ASP A 170 -5.68 6.96 -0.92
C ASP A 170 -4.29 7.35 -0.41
N GLY A 171 -3.33 6.46 -0.62
CA GLY A 171 -1.95 6.67 -0.17
C GLY A 171 -1.29 7.89 -0.80
N GLU A 172 -1.73 8.36 -1.97
CA GLU A 172 -1.17 9.55 -2.59
C GLU A 172 -1.60 10.81 -1.83
N VAL A 173 -2.89 10.99 -1.59
CA VAL A 173 -3.40 12.17 -0.88
C VAL A 173 -2.92 12.17 0.57
N GLU A 174 -3.02 11.05 1.29
CA GLU A 174 -2.66 10.96 2.70
C GLU A 174 -1.16 11.13 2.96
N TYR A 175 -0.32 10.67 2.03
CA TYR A 175 1.14 10.74 2.17
C TYR A 175 1.79 11.87 1.36
N GLY A 176 0.98 12.73 0.73
CA GLY A 176 1.42 13.96 0.08
C GLY A 176 1.96 13.79 -1.34
N GLY A 177 1.52 12.76 -2.06
CA GLY A 177 1.77 12.58 -3.48
C GLY A 177 0.75 13.33 -4.36
N SER A 178 0.10 12.61 -5.30
CA SER A 178 -0.96 13.21 -6.13
C SER A 178 -2.15 13.68 -5.28
N SER A 179 -2.72 14.83 -5.61
CA SER A 179 -3.94 15.35 -4.98
C SER A 179 -5.18 15.21 -5.88
N GLU A 180 -5.11 14.45 -6.94
CA GLU A 180 -6.16 14.34 -7.95
C GLU A 180 -7.49 13.83 -7.35
N THR A 181 -7.42 12.91 -6.41
CA THR A 181 -8.58 12.33 -5.73
C THR A 181 -9.01 13.09 -4.46
N ALA A 182 -8.32 14.19 -4.10
CA ALA A 182 -8.63 14.94 -2.89
C ALA A 182 -10.05 15.54 -2.88
N ASP A 183 -10.58 15.88 -4.06
CA ASP A 183 -11.91 16.46 -4.26
C ASP A 183 -12.84 15.59 -5.13
N ASN A 184 -12.33 14.49 -5.65
CA ASN A 184 -13.10 13.52 -6.43
C ASN A 184 -13.00 12.14 -5.79
N PRO A 185 -14.10 11.59 -5.24
CA PRO A 185 -14.05 10.27 -4.61
C PRO A 185 -13.89 9.11 -5.59
N ILE A 186 -14.25 9.30 -6.87
CA ILE A 186 -14.28 8.24 -7.87
C ILE A 186 -13.08 8.37 -8.80
N TYR A 187 -12.40 7.28 -9.04
CA TYR A 187 -11.28 7.18 -9.99
C TYR A 187 -11.44 5.92 -10.87
N ASN A 188 -10.56 5.77 -11.85
CA ASN A 188 -10.65 4.77 -12.90
C ASN A 188 -9.35 3.97 -13.08
N PHE A 189 -9.33 3.00 -13.99
CA PHE A 189 -8.16 2.18 -14.29
C PHE A 189 -6.95 2.98 -14.78
N LYS A 190 -7.20 4.12 -15.47
CA LYS A 190 -6.11 4.99 -15.91
C LYS A 190 -5.36 5.54 -14.70
N TYR A 191 -6.09 6.08 -13.72
CA TYR A 191 -5.49 6.56 -12.47
C TYR A 191 -4.74 5.43 -11.74
N MET A 192 -5.36 4.25 -11.58
CA MET A 192 -4.73 3.11 -10.91
C MET A 192 -3.41 2.71 -11.61
N LYS A 193 -3.42 2.66 -12.94
CA LYS A 193 -2.24 2.32 -13.73
C LYS A 193 -1.14 3.38 -13.57
N GLU A 194 -1.45 4.65 -13.83
CA GLU A 194 -0.48 5.75 -13.81
C GLU A 194 0.10 6.01 -12.41
N ILE A 195 -0.72 5.90 -11.39
CA ILE A 195 -0.33 6.25 -10.02
C ILE A 195 0.33 5.09 -9.29
N TYR A 196 -0.24 3.88 -9.38
CA TYR A 196 0.23 2.75 -8.60
C TYR A 196 1.16 1.81 -9.35
N LEU A 197 1.01 1.65 -10.68
CA LEU A 197 1.74 0.64 -11.44
C LEU A 197 2.86 1.20 -12.33
N GLU A 198 2.76 2.45 -12.81
CA GLU A 198 3.79 3.01 -13.68
C GLU A 198 4.89 3.72 -12.91
N ASN A 199 6.10 3.61 -13.42
CA ASN A 199 7.25 4.36 -12.95
C ASN A 199 7.53 5.50 -13.94
N GLN A 200 7.88 6.71 -13.46
CA GLN A 200 8.15 7.89 -14.29
C GLN A 200 9.21 7.69 -15.39
N SER A 201 10.17 6.80 -15.17
CA SER A 201 11.28 6.54 -16.09
C SER A 201 11.09 5.29 -16.96
N TYR A 202 10.01 4.53 -16.78
CA TYR A 202 9.83 3.24 -17.41
C TYR A 202 8.35 2.86 -17.40
N ASN A 203 7.77 2.53 -18.53
CA ASN A 203 6.40 1.98 -18.61
C ASN A 203 6.43 0.51 -18.16
N SER A 204 6.56 0.31 -16.84
CA SER A 204 6.88 -1.00 -16.26
C SER A 204 5.75 -1.99 -16.44
N PHE A 205 4.51 -1.51 -16.39
CA PHE A 205 3.32 -2.36 -16.47
C PHE A 205 3.21 -3.06 -17.83
N GLU A 206 3.13 -2.27 -18.91
CA GLU A 206 3.00 -2.81 -20.28
C GLU A 206 4.23 -3.64 -20.69
N SER A 207 5.42 -3.12 -20.41
CA SER A 207 6.67 -3.81 -20.73
C SER A 207 6.78 -5.18 -20.04
N MET A 208 6.33 -5.29 -18.80
CA MET A 208 6.35 -6.59 -18.10
C MET A 208 5.29 -7.56 -18.64
N LEU A 209 4.12 -7.05 -19.05
CA LEU A 209 3.11 -7.87 -19.71
C LEU A 209 3.61 -8.40 -21.07
N ASP A 210 4.27 -7.55 -21.87
CA ASP A 210 4.85 -7.96 -23.13
C ASP A 210 5.93 -9.03 -22.94
N ASP A 211 6.83 -8.85 -21.97
CA ASP A 211 7.82 -9.85 -21.61
C ASP A 211 7.19 -11.19 -21.18
N ALA A 212 6.09 -11.13 -20.41
CA ALA A 212 5.35 -12.32 -19.98
C ALA A 212 4.66 -13.04 -21.16
N ASN A 213 4.06 -12.29 -22.08
CA ASN A 213 3.46 -12.79 -23.31
C ASN A 213 4.51 -13.51 -24.19
N GLN A 214 5.69 -12.89 -24.38
CA GLN A 214 6.79 -13.49 -25.14
C GLN A 214 7.25 -14.82 -24.52
N LYS A 215 7.22 -14.94 -23.20
CA LYS A 215 7.53 -16.18 -22.47
C LYS A 215 6.36 -17.19 -22.43
N ARG A 216 5.24 -16.86 -23.06
CA ARG A 216 4.04 -17.68 -23.18
C ARG A 216 3.40 -18.08 -21.84
N PHE A 217 3.47 -17.21 -20.83
CA PHE A 217 2.60 -17.34 -19.66
C PHE A 217 1.14 -17.23 -20.10
N ARG A 218 0.28 -18.12 -19.60
CA ARG A 218 -1.14 -18.17 -20.02
C ARG A 218 -2.12 -17.66 -18.98
N ASP A 219 -1.68 -17.45 -17.77
CA ASP A 219 -2.48 -17.05 -16.60
C ASP A 219 -2.32 -15.56 -16.28
N LEU A 220 -2.23 -14.72 -17.34
CA LEU A 220 -2.02 -13.28 -17.21
C LEU A 220 -3.28 -12.51 -16.85
N GLU A 221 -4.44 -13.16 -16.81
CA GLU A 221 -5.73 -12.51 -16.50
C GLU A 221 -5.70 -11.72 -15.18
N TRP A 222 -5.04 -12.26 -14.16
CA TRP A 222 -4.94 -11.63 -12.85
C TRP A 222 -3.95 -10.46 -12.77
N PHE A 223 -3.17 -10.24 -13.83
CA PHE A 223 -2.18 -9.18 -13.93
C PHE A 223 -2.55 -8.11 -14.97
N GLN A 224 -3.81 -8.09 -15.42
CA GLN A 224 -4.34 -7.14 -16.40
C GLN A 224 -5.66 -6.57 -15.92
N PHE A 225 -5.91 -5.29 -16.20
CA PHE A 225 -7.24 -4.73 -16.02
C PHE A 225 -8.24 -5.42 -16.96
N PRO A 226 -9.46 -5.71 -16.50
CA PRO A 226 -10.48 -6.33 -17.33
C PRO A 226 -10.83 -5.44 -18.53
N LYS A 227 -11.14 -6.07 -19.69
CA LYS A 227 -11.45 -5.41 -20.96
C LYS A 227 -12.73 -6.02 -21.53
N ASN A 228 -13.89 -5.66 -21.00
CA ASN A 228 -15.17 -6.19 -21.49
C ASN A 228 -16.21 -5.10 -21.83
N GLY A 229 -15.79 -3.82 -21.94
CA GLY A 229 -16.64 -2.72 -22.39
C GLY A 229 -17.65 -2.18 -21.38
N ASN A 230 -17.61 -2.67 -20.13
CA ASN A 230 -18.48 -2.21 -19.03
C ASN A 230 -17.69 -1.47 -17.92
N GLU A 231 -16.46 -1.08 -18.22
CA GLU A 231 -15.56 -0.42 -17.25
C GLU A 231 -16.12 0.93 -16.76
N GLU A 232 -16.90 1.61 -17.61
CA GLU A 232 -17.53 2.91 -17.32
C GLU A 232 -18.59 2.82 -16.20
N ASN A 233 -19.16 1.63 -15.94
CA ASN A 233 -20.13 1.42 -14.90
C ASN A 233 -19.50 1.15 -13.53
N LEU A 234 -18.19 0.93 -13.46
CA LEU A 234 -17.49 0.58 -12.24
C LEU A 234 -17.02 1.84 -11.50
N GLU A 235 -17.57 2.06 -10.32
CA GLU A 235 -17.16 3.14 -9.41
C GLU A 235 -16.13 2.61 -8.41
N ILE A 236 -14.92 3.12 -8.47
CA ILE A 236 -13.81 2.77 -7.59
C ILE A 236 -13.51 3.95 -6.69
N THR A 237 -13.43 3.71 -5.40
CA THR A 237 -13.26 4.78 -4.42
C THR A 237 -12.36 4.37 -3.24
N HIS A 238 -11.94 5.38 -2.45
CA HIS A 238 -11.24 5.18 -1.19
C HIS A 238 -12.08 5.66 -0.01
N TRP A 239 -12.06 4.90 1.07
CA TRP A 239 -12.76 5.25 2.30
C TRP A 239 -12.26 6.56 2.92
N SER A 240 -10.96 6.82 2.80
CA SER A 240 -10.32 8.03 3.33
C SER A 240 -10.85 9.35 2.74
N TYR A 241 -11.58 9.31 1.62
CA TYR A 241 -12.29 10.48 1.12
C TYR A 241 -13.49 10.85 2.00
N PHE A 242 -14.23 9.86 2.50
CA PHE A 242 -15.50 10.05 3.20
C PHE A 242 -15.34 10.24 4.71
N GLU A 243 -14.21 9.84 5.26
CA GLU A 243 -13.92 9.90 6.69
C GLU A 243 -12.48 10.32 6.95
N ASN A 244 -12.26 11.11 8.02
CA ASN A 244 -10.90 11.48 8.42
C ASN A 244 -10.09 10.24 8.77
N TRP A 245 -9.15 9.90 7.91
CA TRP A 245 -8.36 8.68 7.99
C TRP A 245 -7.46 8.66 9.23
N ASP A 246 -7.58 7.63 10.03
CA ASP A 246 -6.74 7.35 11.19
C ASP A 246 -6.35 5.88 11.23
N PRO A 247 -5.09 5.52 10.88
CA PRO A 247 -4.66 4.13 10.82
C PRO A 247 -4.66 3.44 12.18
N TYR A 248 -4.50 4.17 13.28
CA TYR A 248 -4.53 3.57 14.61
C TYR A 248 -5.97 3.24 15.06
N ARG A 249 -6.92 4.12 14.81
CA ARG A 249 -8.35 3.80 14.99
C ARG A 249 -8.75 2.58 14.17
N ASN A 250 -8.32 2.52 12.91
CA ASN A 250 -8.63 1.38 12.04
C ASN A 250 -8.07 0.08 12.60
N TYR A 251 -6.84 0.12 13.14
CA TYR A 251 -6.23 -1.02 13.83
C TYR A 251 -7.06 -1.45 15.05
N LEU A 252 -7.48 -0.54 15.92
CA LEU A 252 -8.26 -0.88 17.11
C LEU A 252 -9.60 -1.54 16.75
N VAL A 253 -10.31 -0.99 15.77
CA VAL A 253 -11.58 -1.55 15.28
C VAL A 253 -11.36 -2.93 14.64
N ALA A 254 -10.34 -3.08 13.79
CA ALA A 254 -10.03 -4.37 13.18
C ALA A 254 -9.62 -5.43 14.22
N LYS A 255 -8.89 -5.04 15.27
CA LYS A 255 -8.53 -5.92 16.38
C LYS A 255 -9.75 -6.37 17.17
N GLU A 256 -10.61 -5.45 17.54
CA GLU A 256 -11.79 -5.72 18.38
C GLU A 256 -12.87 -6.52 17.63
N PHE A 257 -13.16 -6.18 16.37
CA PHE A 257 -14.32 -6.70 15.65
C PHE A 257 -14.00 -7.67 14.51
N CYS A 258 -12.76 -7.66 14.00
CA CYS A 258 -12.34 -8.53 12.89
C CYS A 258 -11.22 -9.51 13.27
N GLY A 259 -10.83 -9.55 14.55
CA GLY A 259 -9.87 -10.51 15.08
C GLY A 259 -8.42 -10.28 14.63
N LEU A 260 -8.07 -9.07 14.18
CA LEU A 260 -6.70 -8.72 13.80
C LEU A 260 -5.73 -8.96 14.96
N GLN A 261 -4.67 -9.68 14.68
CA GLN A 261 -3.56 -9.94 15.60
C GLN A 261 -2.32 -9.18 15.16
N GLU A 262 -1.55 -8.71 16.10
CA GLU A 262 -0.25 -8.07 15.92
C GLU A 262 0.91 -9.04 16.15
N ASN A 263 2.11 -8.67 15.69
CA ASN A 263 3.35 -9.34 16.04
C ASN A 263 3.69 -9.11 17.53
N GLU A 264 4.40 -10.05 18.13
CA GLU A 264 4.94 -9.91 19.51
C GLU A 264 5.99 -8.80 19.61
N SER A 265 6.74 -8.57 18.53
CA SER A 265 7.76 -7.53 18.41
C SER A 265 7.45 -6.59 17.24
N VAL A 266 8.18 -5.49 17.16
CA VAL A 266 8.08 -4.55 16.02
C VAL A 266 8.46 -5.21 14.70
N ASN A 267 7.86 -4.74 13.61
CA ASN A 267 8.19 -5.22 12.27
C ASN A 267 9.53 -4.66 11.77
N SER A 268 10.19 -5.38 10.87
CA SER A 268 11.46 -4.91 10.30
C SER A 268 11.29 -3.56 9.62
N GLY A 269 12.14 -2.61 10.00
CA GLY A 269 12.18 -1.27 9.39
C GLY A 269 11.10 -0.31 9.89
N THR A 270 10.39 -0.64 10.98
CA THR A 270 9.46 0.27 11.66
C THR A 270 9.36 -0.03 13.16
N PHE A 271 8.75 0.88 13.91
CA PHE A 271 8.46 0.73 15.35
C PHE A 271 7.02 0.22 15.63
N THR A 272 6.25 -0.09 14.58
CA THR A 272 4.90 -0.66 14.73
C THR A 272 4.91 -2.18 14.56
N ASN A 273 3.90 -2.87 15.11
CA ASN A 273 3.78 -4.33 15.06
C ASN A 273 2.43 -4.81 14.48
N PHE A 274 1.55 -3.90 14.07
CA PHE A 274 0.18 -4.21 13.66
C PHE A 274 -0.09 -4.00 12.16
N ALA A 275 0.92 -3.62 11.39
CA ALA A 275 0.81 -3.38 9.95
C ALA A 275 1.89 -4.15 9.17
N GLN A 276 1.61 -4.49 7.90
CA GLN A 276 2.55 -5.22 7.03
C GLN A 276 2.98 -6.58 7.59
N ASN A 277 2.02 -7.33 8.15
CA ASN A 277 2.22 -8.60 8.85
C ASN A 277 1.94 -9.83 7.97
N ASP A 278 1.55 -9.64 6.72
CA ASP A 278 1.03 -10.70 5.86
C ASP A 278 2.11 -11.34 4.95
N GLN A 279 3.21 -10.64 4.63
CA GLN A 279 4.27 -11.17 3.78
C GLN A 279 5.66 -10.65 4.10
N ALA A 280 6.68 -11.48 3.90
CA ALA A 280 8.08 -11.13 4.15
C ALA A 280 8.63 -10.08 3.17
N LEU A 281 8.07 -9.94 1.97
CA LEU A 281 8.54 -8.98 0.97
C LEU A 281 8.30 -7.50 1.35
N TYR A 282 7.42 -7.22 2.30
CA TYR A 282 7.27 -5.86 2.83
C TYR A 282 8.55 -5.34 3.50
N SER A 283 9.23 -6.19 4.27
CA SER A 283 10.50 -5.81 4.89
C SER A 283 11.59 -5.48 3.87
N LEU A 284 11.65 -6.26 2.77
CA LEU A 284 12.56 -5.97 1.66
C LEU A 284 12.19 -4.66 0.93
N HIS A 285 10.90 -4.40 0.75
CA HIS A 285 10.43 -3.15 0.16
C HIS A 285 10.80 -1.94 1.02
N THR A 286 10.61 -2.03 2.31
CA THR A 286 11.00 -0.99 3.27
C THR A 286 12.48 -0.65 3.16
N TYR A 287 13.34 -1.65 3.06
CA TYR A 287 14.77 -1.46 2.87
C TYR A 287 15.09 -0.86 1.49
N LEU A 288 14.45 -1.30 0.41
CA LEU A 288 14.61 -0.72 -0.93
C LEU A 288 14.14 0.73 -1.01
N MET A 289 13.09 1.11 -0.27
CA MET A 289 12.69 2.51 -0.14
C MET A 289 13.82 3.34 0.48
N PHE A 290 14.43 2.85 1.55
CA PHE A 290 15.58 3.50 2.16
C PHE A 290 16.74 3.65 1.18
N LEU A 291 17.09 2.59 0.46
CA LEU A 291 18.16 2.65 -0.55
C LEU A 291 17.88 3.68 -1.67
N LYS A 292 16.65 3.74 -2.16
CA LYS A 292 16.28 4.62 -3.28
C LYS A 292 16.09 6.07 -2.89
N TYR A 293 15.49 6.30 -1.73
CA TYR A 293 14.97 7.62 -1.33
C TYR A 293 15.58 8.18 -0.05
N GLY A 294 16.35 7.40 0.68
CA GLY A 294 16.94 7.78 1.97
C GLY A 294 15.99 7.70 3.16
N PHE A 295 14.79 7.13 2.98
CA PHE A 295 13.83 6.89 4.04
C PHE A 295 13.10 5.56 3.83
N GLY A 296 12.72 4.91 4.91
CA GLY A 296 11.93 3.68 4.91
C GLY A 296 10.59 3.84 5.62
N ARG A 297 10.09 2.74 6.16
CA ARG A 297 8.76 2.70 6.77
C ARG A 297 8.70 3.46 8.10
N ALA A 298 9.75 3.39 8.92
CA ALA A 298 9.77 4.13 10.20
C ALA A 298 9.59 5.64 9.99
N ASN A 299 10.20 6.21 8.95
CA ASN A 299 10.00 7.61 8.59
C ASN A 299 8.54 7.92 8.20
N GLN A 300 7.90 7.03 7.43
CA GLN A 300 6.49 7.20 7.05
C GLN A 300 5.57 7.14 8.27
N ASP A 301 5.72 6.12 9.11
CA ASP A 301 4.92 5.93 10.32
C ASP A 301 5.13 7.10 11.30
N ALA A 302 6.38 7.52 11.53
CA ALA A 302 6.72 8.65 12.38
C ALA A 302 6.09 9.96 11.86
N SER A 303 6.12 10.19 10.54
CA SER A 303 5.48 11.35 9.92
C SER A 303 3.96 11.36 10.09
N ILE A 304 3.31 10.19 10.04
CA ILE A 304 1.88 10.04 10.33
C ILE A 304 1.61 10.38 11.79
N GLU A 305 2.38 9.82 12.73
CA GLU A 305 2.18 10.04 14.16
C GLU A 305 2.43 11.49 14.59
N ILE A 306 3.38 12.20 13.96
CA ILE A 306 3.53 13.66 14.16
C ILE A 306 2.27 14.39 13.68
N ARG A 307 1.75 14.08 12.48
CA ARG A 307 0.55 14.72 11.96
C ARG A 307 -0.72 14.40 12.77
N ARG A 308 -0.75 13.25 13.44
CA ARG A 308 -1.79 12.88 14.40
C ARG A 308 -1.65 13.58 15.74
N GLY A 309 -0.49 14.17 16.04
CA GLY A 309 -0.18 14.76 17.35
C GLY A 309 0.21 13.73 18.42
N ALA A 310 0.52 12.49 18.02
CA ALA A 310 0.89 11.41 18.94
C ALA A 310 2.39 11.37 19.26
N LEU A 311 3.24 11.91 18.37
CA LEU A 311 4.69 12.04 18.60
C LEU A 311 5.14 13.49 18.42
N SER A 312 6.07 13.93 19.27
CA SER A 312 6.87 15.11 18.96
C SER A 312 7.87 14.80 17.84
N ARG A 313 8.37 15.86 17.18
CA ARG A 313 9.35 15.70 16.12
C ARG A 313 10.65 15.05 16.61
N ASP A 314 11.11 15.39 17.80
CA ASP A 314 12.34 14.82 18.39
C ASP A 314 12.17 13.33 18.75
N GLN A 315 11.03 12.92 19.29
CA GLN A 315 10.70 11.52 19.51
C GLN A 315 10.70 10.73 18.20
N ALA A 316 10.08 11.29 17.16
CA ALA A 316 10.02 10.70 15.84
C ALA A 316 11.40 10.55 15.18
N ILE A 317 12.28 11.55 15.29
CA ILE A 317 13.68 11.47 14.82
C ILE A 317 14.42 10.29 15.47
N ASN A 318 14.27 10.11 16.78
CA ASN A 318 14.92 9.01 17.48
C ASN A 318 14.41 7.65 17.00
N LEU A 319 13.10 7.50 16.76
CA LEU A 319 12.53 6.25 16.21
C LEU A 319 13.02 5.98 14.80
N VAL A 320 13.07 7.01 13.94
CA VAL A 320 13.58 6.86 12.57
C VAL A 320 15.06 6.43 12.58
N LYS A 321 15.90 7.04 13.43
CA LYS A 321 17.32 6.66 13.57
C LYS A 321 17.50 5.21 14.04
N LEU A 322 16.57 4.68 14.83
CA LEU A 322 16.64 3.30 15.33
C LEU A 322 16.19 2.25 14.32
N TYR A 323 15.21 2.56 13.48
CA TYR A 323 14.51 1.54 12.68
C TYR A 323 14.66 1.69 11.16
N ASP A 324 14.88 2.89 10.61
CA ASP A 324 15.05 3.05 9.16
C ASP A 324 16.39 2.49 8.69
N GLY A 325 16.40 1.93 7.48
CA GLY A 325 17.61 1.42 6.85
C GLY A 325 18.12 0.07 7.39
N LEU A 326 17.35 -0.60 8.24
CA LEU A 326 17.69 -1.95 8.70
C LEU A 326 17.38 -2.98 7.61
N PHE A 327 18.39 -3.73 7.20
CA PHE A 327 18.20 -4.86 6.28
C PHE A 327 17.52 -6.03 7.01
N PRO A 328 16.51 -6.68 6.44
CA PRO A 328 15.78 -7.79 7.08
C PRO A 328 16.54 -9.13 6.94
N GLU A 329 17.65 -9.28 7.66
CA GLU A 329 18.56 -10.44 7.60
C GLU A 329 17.84 -11.78 7.83
N GLN A 330 16.82 -11.81 8.69
CA GLN A 330 16.05 -13.02 9.01
C GLN A 330 15.32 -13.61 7.80
N TYR A 331 15.10 -12.83 6.74
CA TYR A 331 14.43 -13.29 5.52
C TYR A 331 15.36 -13.47 4.33
N LEU A 332 16.69 -13.27 4.47
CA LEU A 332 17.62 -13.30 3.35
C LEU A 332 17.52 -14.61 2.56
N GLU A 333 17.65 -15.76 3.24
CA GLU A 333 17.58 -17.06 2.57
C GLU A 333 16.23 -17.30 1.88
N LEU A 334 15.14 -16.80 2.47
CA LEU A 334 13.80 -16.88 1.90
C LEU A 334 13.73 -16.08 0.59
N TYR A 335 14.34 -14.89 0.54
CA TYR A 335 14.41 -14.06 -0.69
C TYR A 335 15.25 -14.71 -1.77
N LEU A 336 16.44 -15.26 -1.42
CA LEU A 336 17.33 -15.94 -2.37
C LEU A 336 16.62 -17.13 -3.04
N ASN A 337 15.96 -17.96 -2.23
CA ASN A 337 15.18 -19.09 -2.71
C ASN A 337 14.00 -18.64 -3.59
N TYR A 338 13.24 -17.63 -3.15
CA TYR A 338 12.09 -17.13 -3.88
C TYR A 338 12.48 -16.59 -5.26
N TYR A 339 13.49 -15.69 -5.32
CA TYR A 339 13.94 -15.12 -6.58
C TYR A 339 14.83 -16.05 -7.39
N GLN A 340 15.24 -17.20 -6.84
CA GLN A 340 16.22 -18.09 -7.47
C GLN A 340 17.48 -17.31 -7.87
N MET A 341 18.11 -16.66 -6.89
CA MET A 341 19.29 -15.83 -7.07
C MET A 341 20.40 -16.27 -6.11
N LYS A 342 21.66 -16.16 -6.56
CA LYS A 342 22.81 -16.24 -5.67
C LYS A 342 22.88 -14.99 -4.79
N LYS A 343 23.45 -15.12 -3.59
CA LYS A 343 23.57 -14.02 -2.63
C LYS A 343 24.31 -12.81 -3.24
N GLU A 344 25.40 -13.05 -3.97
CA GLU A 344 26.20 -12.01 -4.60
C GLU A 344 25.38 -11.20 -5.61
N ASP A 345 24.55 -11.86 -6.43
CA ASP A 345 23.74 -11.20 -7.44
C ASP A 345 22.57 -10.44 -6.81
N PHE A 346 21.97 -10.99 -5.75
CA PHE A 346 20.94 -10.31 -4.98
C PHE A 346 21.48 -9.02 -4.33
N LEU A 347 22.66 -9.07 -3.71
CA LEU A 347 23.30 -7.91 -3.10
C LEU A 347 23.71 -6.86 -4.14
N LYS A 348 24.18 -7.27 -5.33
CA LYS A 348 24.44 -6.34 -6.44
C LYS A 348 23.19 -5.58 -6.87
N VAL A 349 22.02 -6.23 -6.91
CA VAL A 349 20.76 -5.55 -7.21
C VAL A 349 20.44 -4.51 -6.13
N LEU A 350 20.58 -4.84 -4.85
CA LEU A 350 20.40 -3.88 -3.76
C LEU A 350 21.35 -2.68 -3.90
N ASP A 351 22.65 -2.93 -4.10
CA ASP A 351 23.65 -1.89 -4.27
C ASP A 351 23.40 -0.99 -5.49
N SER A 352 22.81 -1.56 -6.57
CA SER A 352 22.45 -0.80 -7.76
C SER A 352 21.33 0.21 -7.52
N TRP A 353 20.48 -0.05 -6.53
CA TRP A 353 19.36 0.83 -6.16
C TRP A 353 19.74 1.88 -5.12
N ALA A 354 20.92 1.77 -4.51
CA ALA A 354 21.36 2.77 -3.52
C ALA A 354 21.64 4.12 -4.19
N ASN A 355 20.91 5.13 -3.78
CA ASN A 355 21.09 6.51 -4.23
C ASN A 355 22.33 7.13 -3.56
N LYS A 356 23.44 7.20 -4.30
CA LYS A 356 24.73 7.66 -3.80
C LYS A 356 24.80 9.17 -3.52
N ASP A 357 23.83 9.95 -3.97
CA ASP A 357 23.70 11.36 -3.60
C ASP A 357 23.19 11.52 -2.15
N ILE A 358 22.50 10.52 -1.64
CA ILE A 358 21.86 10.51 -0.32
C ILE A 358 22.60 9.60 0.67
N LEU A 359 23.13 8.47 0.17
CA LEU A 359 23.68 7.38 0.96
C LEU A 359 25.18 7.20 0.71
N GLU A 360 25.86 6.72 1.73
CA GLU A 360 27.22 6.18 1.63
C GLU A 360 27.30 4.82 2.31
N LYS A 361 28.29 4.01 1.90
CA LYS A 361 28.47 2.65 2.42
C LYS A 361 29.61 2.66 3.45
N ILE A 362 29.28 2.46 4.72
CA ILE A 362 30.21 2.38 5.82
C ILE A 362 30.12 0.97 6.42
N ASP A 363 31.23 0.27 6.57
CA ASP A 363 31.28 -1.11 7.11
C ASP A 363 30.26 -2.05 6.45
N ASN A 364 30.17 -1.99 5.12
CA ASN A 364 29.20 -2.73 4.30
C ASN A 364 27.72 -2.42 4.54
N LYS A 365 27.38 -1.36 5.27
CA LYS A 365 26.01 -0.89 5.51
C LYS A 365 25.79 0.45 4.83
N TRP A 366 24.64 0.62 4.17
CA TRP A 366 24.21 1.89 3.63
C TRP A 366 23.68 2.80 4.74
N GLN A 367 24.16 4.03 4.79
CA GLN A 367 23.80 5.04 5.80
C GLN A 367 23.56 6.39 5.12
N LEU A 368 22.76 7.24 5.76
CA LEU A 368 22.53 8.60 5.28
C LEU A 368 23.83 9.44 5.39
N ARG A 369 24.16 10.20 4.34
CA ARG A 369 25.25 11.18 4.34
C ARG A 369 24.96 12.42 5.19
N MET A 370 23.72 12.60 5.60
CA MET A 370 23.25 13.77 6.33
C MET A 370 22.47 13.37 7.56
N GLU A 371 22.55 14.17 8.60
CA GLU A 371 21.75 13.96 9.80
C GLU A 371 20.25 14.21 9.54
N ILE A 372 19.41 13.44 10.21
CA ILE A 372 17.97 13.68 10.28
C ILE A 372 17.76 14.83 11.29
N ILE A 373 17.24 15.93 10.82
CA ILE A 373 17.04 17.16 11.59
C ILE A 373 15.57 17.55 11.65
#